data_8059d08beeb9f34dc72cfff19f8a9acd
#
_entry.id   8059d08beeb9f34dc72cfff19f8a9acd
#
_cell.length_a   1.000
_cell.length_b   1.000
_cell.length_c   1.000
_cell.angle_alpha   90.00
_cell.angle_beta   90.00
_cell.angle_gamma   90.00
#
_symmetry.space_group_name_H-M   'P 1'
#
loop_
_entity.id
_entity.type
_entity.pdbx_description
1 polymer ?
#
loop_
_entity_poly.entity_id
_entity_poly.type
_entity_poly.pdbx_seq_one_letter_code
_entity_poly.pdbx_strand_id
1 'polypeptide(L)'
;MRREVREKIYAASRPLMSGLALMIWALPLAGCGSDRVIAQSTTPPDYHVRHPIVIGEADYTLDVFPTGLNGNLDPRSVDRLREFAQRYREIGHGPVTVLVPTGGSSYNPSVAASLGHIRQIFGSGYVAVAPYPIADPTLASPVRLSFEGVKARVPHRCGDWPNDLASGSTAQGWENKTWWNFGCANQNALAMQVADPRDLAGPRGERPADTNMRIRAIENVRKGEDPGTKWAVKNSAIGAVGNSP
;
A
#
# COMPACT_ATOMS: atom_id res chain seq x y z
N MET A 1 -2.87 -38.05 83.59
CA MET A 1 -3.86 -37.68 82.52
C MET A 1 -3.47 -36.54 81.64
N ARG A 2 -2.80 -35.47 82.02
CA ARG A 2 -2.42 -34.35 81.13
C ARG A 2 -1.20 -34.60 80.23
N ARG A 3 -0.30 -35.53 80.56
CA ARG A 3 0.87 -35.83 79.71
C ARG A 3 0.57 -36.74 78.50
N GLU A 4 -0.26 -37.71 78.65
CA GLU A 4 -0.65 -38.65 77.55
C GLU A 4 -1.48 -38.00 76.47
N VAL A 5 -2.33 -37.03 76.82
CA VAL A 5 -3.10 -36.30 75.81
C VAL A 5 -2.19 -35.39 74.98
N ARG A 6 -1.10 -34.86 75.53
CA ARG A 6 -0.15 -34.04 74.77
C ARG A 6 0.68 -34.81 73.74
N GLU A 7 1.10 -36.03 74.11
CA GLU A 7 1.85 -36.89 73.20
C GLU A 7 1.04 -37.38 72.02
N LYS A 8 -0.23 -37.70 72.20
CA LYS A 8 -1.14 -38.11 71.18
C LYS A 8 -1.43 -36.98 70.16
N ILE A 9 -1.47 -35.75 70.60
CA ILE A 9 -1.70 -34.57 69.74
C ILE A 9 -0.45 -34.31 68.87
N TYR A 10 0.75 -34.48 69.44
CA TYR A 10 2.00 -34.29 68.67
C TYR A 10 2.28 -35.44 67.71
N ALA A 11 1.82 -36.66 67.98
CA ALA A 11 2.00 -37.80 67.08
C ALA A 11 1.06 -37.76 65.84
N ALA A 12 -0.13 -37.18 66.02
CA ALA A 12 -1.10 -37.09 64.93
C ALA A 12 -0.84 -35.93 63.93
N SER A 13 -0.06 -34.91 64.37
CA SER A 13 0.21 -33.74 63.50
C SER A 13 1.46 -33.88 62.60
N ARG A 14 2.36 -34.82 62.90
CA ARG A 14 3.60 -35.04 62.14
C ARG A 14 3.39 -35.48 60.65
N PRO A 15 2.52 -36.44 60.32
CA PRO A 15 2.31 -36.80 58.95
C PRO A 15 1.60 -35.72 58.12
N LEU A 16 0.75 -34.91 58.74
CA LEU A 16 0.04 -33.82 58.04
C LEU A 16 0.98 -32.67 57.66
N MET A 17 1.91 -32.31 58.53
CA MET A 17 2.87 -31.25 58.22
C MET A 17 3.93 -31.70 57.21
N SER A 18 4.32 -32.97 57.21
CA SER A 18 5.23 -33.52 56.17
C SER A 18 4.57 -33.59 54.81
N GLY A 19 3.30 -33.90 54.72
CA GLY A 19 2.54 -33.90 53.47
C GLY A 19 2.32 -32.51 52.90
N LEU A 20 2.06 -31.53 53.77
CA LEU A 20 1.88 -30.16 53.38
C LEU A 20 3.18 -29.51 52.91
N ALA A 21 4.31 -29.81 53.56
CA ALA A 21 5.63 -29.35 53.14
C ALA A 21 6.07 -29.93 51.78
N LEU A 22 5.78 -31.19 51.48
CA LEU A 22 6.03 -31.83 50.20
C LEU A 22 5.14 -31.24 49.10
N MET A 23 3.91 -30.87 49.39
CA MET A 23 2.99 -30.26 48.44
C MET A 23 3.43 -28.83 48.09
N ILE A 24 4.00 -28.06 49.02
CA ILE A 24 4.51 -26.71 48.80
C ILE A 24 5.79 -26.73 47.94
N TRP A 25 6.62 -27.77 48.05
CA TRP A 25 7.82 -27.94 47.24
C TRP A 25 7.53 -28.44 45.84
N ALA A 26 6.40 -29.10 45.60
CA ALA A 26 6.00 -29.57 44.26
C ALA A 26 5.34 -28.48 43.38
N LEU A 27 4.85 -27.42 43.98
CA LEU A 27 4.21 -26.28 43.27
C LEU A 27 5.14 -25.56 42.28
N PRO A 28 6.44 -25.29 42.58
CA PRO A 28 7.29 -24.64 41.59
C PRO A 28 7.70 -25.50 40.40
N LEU A 29 7.59 -26.84 40.49
CA LEU A 29 7.87 -27.72 39.37
C LEU A 29 6.72 -27.83 38.37
N ALA A 30 5.50 -27.51 38.80
CA ALA A 30 4.35 -27.49 37.89
C ALA A 30 4.33 -26.26 36.97
N GLY A 31 5.10 -25.22 37.32
CA GLY A 31 5.18 -23.99 36.52
C GLY A 31 6.01 -24.10 35.23
N CYS A 32 6.83 -25.12 35.08
CA CYS A 32 7.63 -25.33 33.86
C CYS A 32 6.96 -26.25 32.84
N GLY A 33 5.81 -26.82 33.18
CA GLY A 33 5.03 -27.68 32.32
C GLY A 33 3.79 -27.01 31.73
N SER A 34 3.75 -25.68 31.64
CA SER A 34 2.78 -25.08 30.76
C SER A 34 3.14 -25.56 29.38
N ASP A 35 2.42 -26.58 28.92
CA ASP A 35 2.34 -26.87 27.51
C ASP A 35 2.20 -25.52 26.83
N ARG A 36 3.28 -25.06 26.27
CA ARG A 36 3.17 -24.11 25.18
C ARG A 36 2.34 -24.88 24.16
N VAL A 37 1.04 -24.77 24.28
CA VAL A 37 0.18 -24.90 23.14
C VAL A 37 0.81 -23.90 22.21
N ILE A 38 1.70 -24.37 21.35
CA ILE A 38 2.11 -23.67 20.16
C ILE A 38 0.76 -23.58 19.45
N ALA A 39 0.01 -22.53 19.83
CA ALA A 39 -1.13 -22.11 19.05
C ALA A 39 -0.51 -22.00 17.67
N GLN A 40 -0.76 -22.98 16.84
CA GLN A 40 -0.32 -22.97 15.45
C GLN A 40 -0.77 -21.62 14.98
N SER A 41 0.19 -20.72 14.81
CA SER A 41 -0.10 -19.35 14.42
C SER A 41 -0.94 -19.49 13.16
N THR A 42 -2.21 -19.19 13.24
CA THR A 42 -3.12 -19.14 12.09
C THR A 42 -2.63 -18.09 11.08
N THR A 43 -1.62 -17.32 11.48
CA THR A 43 -0.96 -16.31 10.65
C THR A 43 0.06 -17.00 9.73
N PRO A 44 -0.13 -16.97 8.42
CA PRO A 44 0.83 -17.53 7.47
C PRO A 44 2.21 -16.90 7.68
N PRO A 45 3.31 -17.67 7.63
CA PRO A 45 4.67 -17.14 7.77
C PRO A 45 5.05 -16.24 6.59
N ASP A 46 4.52 -16.52 5.40
CA ASP A 46 4.75 -15.74 4.19
C ASP A 46 3.93 -14.43 4.21
N TYR A 47 4.64 -13.31 4.13
CA TYR A 47 4.00 -12.00 4.13
C TYR A 47 3.22 -11.71 2.83
N HIS A 48 3.52 -12.39 1.73
CA HIS A 48 2.73 -12.26 0.49
C HIS A 48 1.32 -12.80 0.67
N VAL A 49 1.19 -13.88 1.45
CA VAL A 49 -0.12 -14.48 1.79
C VAL A 49 -0.86 -13.64 2.82
N ARG A 50 -0.14 -13.04 3.78
CA ARG A 50 -0.73 -12.16 4.80
C ARG A 50 -1.21 -10.84 4.23
N HIS A 51 -0.46 -10.30 3.29
CA HIS A 51 -0.65 -8.98 2.69
C HIS A 51 -0.74 -9.10 1.17
N PRO A 52 -1.75 -9.81 0.64
CA PRO A 52 -1.89 -9.97 -0.81
C PRO A 52 -2.14 -8.62 -1.47
N ILE A 53 -1.59 -8.46 -2.67
CA ILE A 53 -1.95 -7.33 -3.53
C ILE A 53 -3.28 -7.68 -4.19
N VAL A 54 -4.28 -6.84 -3.98
CA VAL A 54 -5.62 -7.01 -4.53
C VAL A 54 -6.00 -5.82 -5.40
N ILE A 55 -6.92 -6.04 -6.34
CA ILE A 55 -7.56 -4.95 -7.08
C ILE A 55 -8.71 -4.44 -6.21
N GLY A 56 -8.74 -3.16 -5.96
CA GLY A 56 -9.79 -2.50 -5.21
C GLY A 56 -10.17 -1.16 -5.84
N GLU A 57 -11.34 -0.68 -5.50
CA GLU A 57 -11.79 0.65 -5.86
C GLU A 57 -11.00 1.71 -5.09
N ALA A 58 -10.73 2.82 -5.74
CA ALA A 58 -10.06 3.98 -5.17
C ALA A 58 -10.47 5.26 -5.88
N ASP A 59 -10.54 6.32 -5.09
CA ASP A 59 -10.76 7.67 -5.61
C ASP A 59 -9.44 8.25 -6.12
N TYR A 60 -9.48 8.73 -7.34
CA TYR A 60 -8.42 9.53 -7.93
C TYR A 60 -8.81 10.99 -7.86
N THR A 61 -7.93 11.82 -7.32
CA THR A 61 -8.20 13.24 -7.13
C THR A 61 -7.13 14.11 -7.78
N LEU A 62 -7.56 15.26 -8.30
CA LEU A 62 -6.68 16.28 -8.86
C LEU A 62 -7.19 17.67 -8.46
N ASP A 63 -6.36 18.43 -7.79
CA ASP A 63 -6.64 19.83 -7.48
C ASP A 63 -6.00 20.74 -8.54
N VAL A 64 -6.81 21.61 -9.12
CA VAL A 64 -6.42 22.58 -10.15
C VAL A 64 -6.72 23.98 -9.64
N PHE A 65 -5.71 24.84 -9.61
CA PHE A 65 -5.86 26.23 -9.19
C PHE A 65 -6.06 27.13 -10.42
N PRO A 66 -7.19 27.81 -10.54
CA PRO A 66 -7.41 28.79 -11.60
C PRO A 66 -6.59 30.06 -11.30
N THR A 67 -5.42 30.20 -11.91
CA THR A 67 -4.47 31.29 -11.59
C THR A 67 -4.50 32.46 -12.56
N GLY A 68 -5.15 32.32 -13.72
CA GLY A 68 -5.14 33.32 -14.75
C GLY A 68 -6.22 34.40 -14.59
N LEU A 69 -5.87 35.68 -14.79
CA LEU A 69 -6.82 36.80 -14.81
C LEU A 69 -7.96 36.59 -15.83
N ASN A 70 -7.73 35.82 -16.86
CA ASN A 70 -8.68 35.51 -17.93
C ASN A 70 -9.24 34.08 -17.85
N GLY A 71 -9.06 33.36 -16.72
CA GLY A 71 -9.52 32.02 -16.55
C GLY A 71 -8.72 30.95 -17.30
N ASN A 72 -7.63 31.31 -17.92
CA ASN A 72 -6.75 30.33 -18.56
C ASN A 72 -5.98 29.57 -17.49
N LEU A 73 -5.97 28.25 -17.61
CA LEU A 73 -5.10 27.40 -16.82
C LEU A 73 -3.67 27.55 -17.31
N ASP A 74 -2.71 27.48 -16.42
CA ASP A 74 -1.32 27.43 -16.81
C ASP A 74 -1.03 26.11 -17.59
N PRO A 75 -0.02 26.11 -18.50
CA PRO A 75 0.25 24.95 -19.32
C PRO A 75 0.49 23.64 -18.53
N ARG A 76 1.13 23.72 -17.37
CA ARG A 76 1.38 22.54 -16.51
C ARG A 76 0.08 21.97 -15.93
N SER A 77 -0.85 22.85 -15.53
CA SER A 77 -2.17 22.42 -15.08
C SER A 77 -2.97 21.78 -16.21
N VAL A 78 -2.86 22.27 -17.43
CA VAL A 78 -3.50 21.64 -18.59
C VAL A 78 -2.90 20.26 -18.87
N ASP A 79 -1.59 20.10 -18.81
CA ASP A 79 -0.94 18.81 -19.00
C ASP A 79 -1.33 17.79 -17.92
N ARG A 80 -1.34 18.21 -16.65
CA ARG A 80 -1.85 17.39 -15.54
C ARG A 80 -3.31 16.97 -15.73
N LEU A 81 -4.16 17.87 -16.25
CA LEU A 81 -5.55 17.54 -16.59
C LEU A 81 -5.64 16.50 -17.71
N ARG A 82 -4.78 16.60 -18.73
CA ARG A 82 -4.72 15.62 -19.83
C ARG A 82 -4.27 14.24 -19.32
N GLU A 83 -3.24 14.20 -18.48
CA GLU A 83 -2.77 12.96 -17.84
C GLU A 83 -3.87 12.34 -16.97
N PHE A 84 -4.56 13.17 -16.19
CA PHE A 84 -5.67 12.72 -15.35
C PHE A 84 -6.85 12.20 -16.18
N ALA A 85 -7.16 12.85 -17.30
CA ALA A 85 -8.17 12.39 -18.24
C ALA A 85 -7.77 11.10 -18.97
N GLN A 86 -6.48 10.94 -19.28
CA GLN A 86 -5.98 9.68 -19.82
C GLN A 86 -6.14 8.55 -18.80
N ARG A 87 -5.76 8.78 -17.56
CA ARG A 87 -5.94 7.80 -16.49
C ARG A 87 -7.42 7.45 -16.27
N TYR A 88 -8.32 8.45 -16.32
CA TYR A 88 -9.75 8.20 -16.27
C TYR A 88 -10.22 7.27 -17.39
N ARG A 89 -9.77 7.48 -18.64
CA ARG A 89 -10.13 6.61 -19.76
C ARG A 89 -9.58 5.19 -19.63
N GLU A 90 -8.46 5.02 -18.95
CA GLU A 90 -7.81 3.71 -18.76
C GLU A 90 -8.47 2.89 -17.64
N ILE A 91 -8.70 3.49 -16.49
CA ILE A 91 -9.10 2.76 -15.26
C ILE A 91 -10.34 3.34 -14.57
N GLY A 92 -10.85 4.49 -15.02
CA GLY A 92 -11.97 5.16 -14.41
C GLY A 92 -13.32 4.56 -14.81
N HIS A 93 -14.28 4.70 -13.93
CA HIS A 93 -15.68 4.38 -14.18
C HIS A 93 -16.58 5.44 -13.54
N GLY A 94 -17.84 5.50 -13.98
CA GLY A 94 -18.75 6.54 -13.53
C GLY A 94 -18.40 7.96 -14.04
N PRO A 95 -19.06 8.99 -13.54
CA PRO A 95 -18.80 10.38 -13.91
C PRO A 95 -17.57 10.94 -13.20
N VAL A 96 -16.89 11.88 -13.84
CA VAL A 96 -15.88 12.71 -13.18
C VAL A 96 -16.60 13.80 -12.39
N THR A 97 -16.48 13.76 -11.08
CA THR A 97 -17.02 14.80 -10.18
C THR A 97 -16.07 15.98 -10.12
N VAL A 98 -16.61 17.17 -10.39
CA VAL A 98 -15.87 18.44 -10.32
C VAL A 98 -16.47 19.30 -9.24
N LEU A 99 -15.73 19.47 -8.13
CA LEU A 99 -16.11 20.32 -7.03
C LEU A 99 -15.62 21.76 -7.29
N VAL A 100 -16.56 22.69 -7.27
CA VAL A 100 -16.32 24.10 -7.58
C VAL A 100 -16.44 24.92 -6.30
N PRO A 101 -15.45 25.76 -5.98
CA PRO A 101 -15.49 26.59 -4.78
C PRO A 101 -16.63 27.63 -4.87
N THR A 102 -17.39 27.78 -3.78
CA THR A 102 -18.46 28.77 -3.61
C THR A 102 -18.28 29.54 -2.31
N GLY A 103 -18.70 30.80 -2.27
CA GLY A 103 -18.68 31.64 -1.04
C GLY A 103 -17.63 32.73 -0.99
N GLY A 104 -16.85 32.93 -2.04
CA GLY A 104 -16.04 34.15 -2.23
C GLY A 104 -16.88 35.30 -2.86
N SER A 105 -16.44 36.52 -2.68
CA SER A 105 -17.04 37.69 -3.33
C SER A 105 -16.83 37.57 -4.84
N SER A 106 -17.86 37.14 -5.53
CA SER A 106 -17.99 37.02 -6.96
C SER A 106 -17.65 35.65 -7.56
N TYR A 107 -18.61 35.20 -8.34
CA TYR A 107 -18.43 34.24 -9.40
C TYR A 107 -17.09 34.50 -10.10
N ASN A 108 -16.09 33.73 -9.80
CA ASN A 108 -14.76 33.93 -10.34
C ASN A 108 -14.75 33.44 -11.80
N PRO A 109 -14.65 34.36 -12.79
CA PRO A 109 -14.66 34.00 -14.21
C PRO A 109 -13.57 32.98 -14.56
N SER A 110 -12.49 32.94 -13.78
CA SER A 110 -11.42 31.94 -13.92
C SER A 110 -11.92 30.52 -13.63
N VAL A 111 -12.82 30.36 -12.67
CA VAL A 111 -13.44 29.05 -12.37
C VAL A 111 -14.30 28.58 -13.51
N ALA A 112 -15.14 29.47 -14.08
CA ALA A 112 -15.99 29.14 -15.21
C ALA A 112 -15.19 28.75 -16.46
N ALA A 113 -14.11 29.46 -16.75
CA ALA A 113 -13.22 29.11 -17.86
C ALA A 113 -12.51 27.78 -17.62
N SER A 114 -12.05 27.52 -16.39
CA SER A 114 -11.49 26.23 -16.02
C SER A 114 -12.45 25.07 -16.22
N LEU A 115 -13.74 25.26 -15.88
CA LEU A 115 -14.79 24.28 -16.17
C LEU A 115 -14.98 24.05 -17.68
N GLY A 116 -14.86 25.10 -18.49
CA GLY A 116 -14.86 25.00 -19.95
C GLY A 116 -13.75 24.07 -20.45
N HIS A 117 -12.53 24.27 -19.99
CA HIS A 117 -11.38 23.41 -20.32
C HIS A 117 -11.56 21.97 -19.84
N ILE A 118 -12.04 21.78 -18.62
CA ILE A 118 -12.32 20.44 -18.07
C ILE A 118 -13.34 19.71 -18.96
N ARG A 119 -14.46 20.35 -19.28
CA ARG A 119 -15.50 19.76 -20.13
C ARG A 119 -15.00 19.46 -21.54
N GLN A 120 -14.10 20.26 -22.08
CA GLN A 120 -13.47 20.02 -23.37
C GLN A 120 -12.58 18.76 -23.37
N ILE A 121 -11.81 18.55 -22.28
CA ILE A 121 -10.87 17.44 -22.15
C ILE A 121 -11.58 16.11 -21.84
N PHE A 122 -12.57 16.12 -20.95
CA PHE A 122 -13.30 14.92 -20.50
C PHE A 122 -14.54 14.59 -21.34
N GLY A 123 -15.11 15.59 -22.00
CA GLY A 123 -16.43 15.51 -22.62
C GLY A 123 -17.54 15.94 -21.65
N SER A 124 -18.45 16.77 -22.12
CA SER A 124 -19.49 17.37 -21.26
C SER A 124 -20.42 16.36 -20.60
N GLY A 125 -20.66 15.21 -21.23
CA GLY A 125 -21.54 14.16 -20.70
C GLY A 125 -20.93 13.34 -19.54
N TYR A 126 -19.64 13.44 -19.31
CA TYR A 126 -18.94 12.69 -18.28
C TYR A 126 -18.62 13.53 -17.03
N VAL A 127 -18.95 14.81 -17.01
CA VAL A 127 -18.61 15.74 -15.94
C VAL A 127 -19.83 16.11 -15.11
N ALA A 128 -19.83 15.69 -13.86
CA ALA A 128 -20.79 16.10 -12.84
C ALA A 128 -20.20 17.25 -12.02
N VAL A 129 -20.88 18.39 -11.95
CA VAL A 129 -20.41 19.58 -11.22
C VAL A 129 -21.19 19.73 -9.92
N ALA A 130 -20.49 19.90 -8.80
CA ALA A 130 -21.07 20.18 -7.50
C ALA A 130 -20.36 21.35 -6.81
N PRO A 131 -21.08 22.20 -6.08
CA PRO A 131 -20.46 23.28 -5.31
C PRO A 131 -19.88 22.77 -3.99
N TYR A 132 -18.78 23.39 -3.51
CA TYR A 132 -18.33 23.23 -2.14
C TYR A 132 -18.05 24.57 -1.47
N PRO A 133 -18.38 24.74 -0.17
CA PRO A 133 -18.16 26.00 0.53
C PRO A 133 -16.67 26.21 0.83
N ILE A 134 -16.18 27.45 0.67
CA ILE A 134 -14.83 27.83 1.04
C ILE A 134 -14.81 28.27 2.50
N ALA A 135 -13.88 27.73 3.28
CA ALA A 135 -13.74 28.11 4.69
C ALA A 135 -13.11 29.52 4.85
N ASP A 136 -12.16 29.86 4.00
CA ASP A 136 -11.47 31.14 4.02
C ASP A 136 -11.41 31.75 2.60
N PRO A 137 -12.14 32.84 2.33
CA PRO A 137 -12.16 33.45 1.01
C PRO A 137 -10.86 34.19 0.63
N THR A 138 -9.92 34.34 1.56
CA THR A 138 -8.61 34.94 1.29
C THR A 138 -7.61 33.97 0.69
N LEU A 139 -7.88 32.68 0.82
CA LEU A 139 -7.04 31.61 0.29
C LEU A 139 -7.50 31.18 -1.11
N ALA A 140 -6.51 30.89 -1.96
CA ALA A 140 -6.79 30.33 -3.27
C ALA A 140 -7.44 28.95 -3.14
N SER A 141 -8.67 28.81 -3.63
CA SER A 141 -9.42 27.58 -3.54
C SER A 141 -9.37 26.82 -4.87
N PRO A 142 -8.98 25.53 -4.87
CA PRO A 142 -8.87 24.75 -6.10
C PRO A 142 -10.23 24.33 -6.65
N VAL A 143 -10.28 24.09 -7.95
CA VAL A 143 -11.28 23.22 -8.56
C VAL A 143 -10.80 21.78 -8.34
N ARG A 144 -11.59 20.98 -7.65
CA ARG A 144 -11.24 19.58 -7.34
C ARG A 144 -11.94 18.64 -8.29
N LEU A 145 -11.14 17.84 -8.96
CA LEU A 145 -11.65 16.76 -9.78
C LEU A 145 -11.48 15.43 -9.06
N SER A 146 -12.46 14.56 -9.14
CA SER A 146 -12.36 13.19 -8.66
C SER A 146 -13.11 12.23 -9.57
N PHE A 147 -12.59 11.00 -9.65
CA PHE A 147 -13.28 9.89 -10.27
C PHE A 147 -12.97 8.60 -9.52
N GLU A 148 -13.90 7.67 -9.58
CA GLU A 148 -13.69 6.31 -9.08
C GLU A 148 -12.98 5.46 -10.11
N GLY A 149 -11.98 4.70 -9.68
CA GLY A 149 -11.25 3.81 -10.54
C GLY A 149 -10.69 2.62 -9.77
N VAL A 150 -10.02 1.71 -10.49
CA VAL A 150 -9.40 0.55 -9.87
C VAL A 150 -7.95 0.82 -9.51
N LYS A 151 -7.50 0.30 -8.37
CA LYS A 151 -6.13 0.41 -7.88
C LYS A 151 -5.64 -0.92 -7.30
N ALA A 152 -4.38 -1.23 -7.56
CA ALA A 152 -3.71 -2.28 -6.82
C ALA A 152 -3.38 -1.77 -5.40
N ARG A 153 -3.74 -2.54 -4.38
CA ARG A 153 -3.51 -2.17 -2.98
C ARG A 153 -3.46 -3.40 -2.08
N VAL A 154 -2.88 -3.24 -0.91
CA VAL A 154 -3.06 -4.18 0.18
C VAL A 154 -4.41 -3.89 0.85
N PRO A 155 -5.24 -4.91 1.19
CA PRO A 155 -6.61 -4.70 1.67
C PRO A 155 -6.74 -4.08 3.05
N HIS A 156 -5.66 -3.99 3.81
CA HIS A 156 -5.64 -3.46 5.18
C HIS A 156 -4.57 -2.37 5.34
N ARG A 157 -4.64 -1.67 6.47
CA ARG A 157 -3.71 -0.60 6.80
C ARG A 157 -2.34 -1.18 7.19
N CYS A 158 -1.26 -0.60 6.65
CA CYS A 158 0.10 -0.86 7.07
C CYS A 158 0.55 0.12 8.16
N GLY A 159 1.56 -0.26 8.93
CA GLY A 159 2.17 0.61 9.95
C GLY A 159 1.71 0.34 11.38
N ASP A 160 0.86 -0.66 11.59
CA ASP A 160 0.44 -1.07 12.92
C ASP A 160 1.52 -1.95 13.56
N TRP A 161 2.40 -1.34 14.33
CA TRP A 161 3.46 -2.01 15.07
C TRP A 161 3.10 -2.10 16.55
N PRO A 162 3.54 -3.15 17.27
CA PRO A 162 3.38 -3.20 18.71
C PRO A 162 4.21 -2.08 19.36
N ASN A 163 3.75 -1.60 20.49
CA ASN A 163 4.45 -0.57 21.26
C ASN A 163 5.82 -1.03 21.75
N ASP A 164 6.01 -2.33 21.83
CA ASP A 164 7.22 -2.95 22.36
C ASP A 164 7.61 -4.17 21.51
N LEU A 165 8.63 -3.99 20.68
CA LEU A 165 9.18 -5.04 19.83
C LEU A 165 10.32 -5.82 20.50
N ALA A 166 10.91 -5.29 21.57
CA ALA A 166 12.20 -5.75 22.05
C ALA A 166 12.29 -6.05 23.54
N SER A 167 11.34 -5.61 24.37
CA SER A 167 11.47 -5.76 25.83
C SER A 167 11.25 -7.18 26.33
N GLY A 168 10.68 -8.06 25.50
CA GLY A 168 10.35 -9.42 25.91
C GLY A 168 9.30 -9.50 27.05
N SER A 169 8.69 -8.37 27.38
CA SER A 169 7.69 -8.29 28.47
C SER A 169 6.37 -8.93 28.12
N THR A 170 6.11 -9.13 26.83
CA THR A 170 4.92 -9.81 26.33
C THR A 170 5.26 -11.21 25.83
N ALA A 171 4.33 -12.15 25.97
CA ALA A 171 4.49 -13.50 25.42
C ALA A 171 4.82 -13.48 23.91
N GLN A 172 4.35 -12.48 23.20
CA GLN A 172 4.60 -12.29 21.78
C GLN A 172 6.06 -11.93 21.44
N GLY A 173 6.75 -11.17 22.31
CA GLY A 173 8.17 -10.81 22.11
C GLY A 173 9.12 -12.02 22.21
N TRP A 174 8.74 -13.06 22.94
CA TRP A 174 9.54 -14.28 23.13
C TRP A 174 9.28 -15.37 22.09
N GLU A 175 8.23 -15.23 21.29
CA GLU A 175 7.85 -16.26 20.31
C GLU A 175 8.74 -16.32 19.06
N ASN A 176 9.62 -15.35 18.87
CA ASN A 176 10.45 -15.20 17.68
C ASN A 176 9.67 -15.34 16.36
N LYS A 177 8.44 -14.83 16.36
CA LYS A 177 7.56 -14.82 15.19
C LYS A 177 7.63 -13.48 14.49
N THR A 178 7.51 -13.52 13.18
CA THR A 178 7.38 -12.31 12.38
C THR A 178 6.09 -11.58 12.77
N TRP A 179 6.20 -10.30 13.11
CA TRP A 179 5.04 -9.49 13.42
C TRP A 179 4.04 -9.47 12.26
N TRP A 180 2.76 -9.39 12.56
CA TRP A 180 1.69 -9.43 11.56
C TRP A 180 1.92 -8.43 10.42
N ASN A 181 2.27 -7.19 10.76
CA ASN A 181 2.43 -6.09 9.80
C ASN A 181 3.77 -6.13 9.02
N PHE A 182 4.67 -7.06 9.36
CA PHE A 182 5.92 -7.21 8.64
C PHE A 182 5.64 -7.59 7.18
N GLY A 183 6.26 -6.86 6.27
CA GLY A 183 6.09 -7.03 4.83
C GLY A 183 4.89 -6.26 4.24
N CYS A 184 3.96 -5.74 5.06
CA CYS A 184 2.81 -4.97 4.58
C CYS A 184 3.24 -3.74 3.77
N ALA A 185 4.15 -2.93 4.30
CA ALA A 185 4.63 -1.73 3.62
C ALA A 185 5.34 -2.07 2.29
N ASN A 186 6.10 -3.17 2.26
CA ASN A 186 6.75 -3.65 1.05
C ASN A 186 5.72 -4.05 -0.03
N GLN A 187 4.72 -4.84 0.34
CA GLN A 187 3.64 -5.22 -0.56
C GLN A 187 2.83 -4.00 -1.04
N ASN A 188 2.59 -3.04 -0.16
CA ASN A 188 1.92 -1.81 -0.55
C ASN A 188 2.77 -0.97 -1.52
N ALA A 189 4.10 -0.91 -1.31
CA ALA A 189 5.02 -0.25 -2.23
C ALA A 189 5.05 -0.93 -3.61
N LEU A 190 5.02 -2.26 -3.66
CA LEU A 190 4.89 -3.02 -4.90
C LEU A 190 3.54 -2.78 -5.59
N ALA A 191 2.45 -2.76 -4.83
CA ALA A 191 1.13 -2.46 -5.36
C ALA A 191 1.07 -1.07 -6.02
N MET A 192 1.74 -0.08 -5.43
CA MET A 192 1.81 1.28 -5.99
C MET A 192 2.61 1.37 -7.30
N GLN A 193 3.45 0.39 -7.60
CA GLN A 193 4.23 0.32 -8.84
C GLN A 193 3.45 -0.33 -10.00
N VAL A 194 2.29 -0.94 -9.71
CA VAL A 194 1.45 -1.54 -10.74
C VAL A 194 0.83 -0.44 -11.59
N ALA A 195 1.21 -0.37 -12.86
CA ALA A 195 0.74 0.67 -13.79
C ALA A 195 -0.74 0.49 -14.13
N ASP A 196 -1.17 -0.73 -14.40
CA ASP A 196 -2.56 -1.07 -14.65
C ASP A 196 -2.99 -2.23 -13.73
N PRO A 197 -3.84 -1.97 -12.76
CA PRO A 197 -4.30 -3.01 -11.82
C PRO A 197 -4.97 -4.21 -12.48
N ARG A 198 -5.54 -4.05 -13.66
CA ARG A 198 -6.21 -5.14 -14.39
C ARG A 198 -5.24 -6.23 -14.84
N ASP A 199 -3.94 -5.90 -15.00
CA ASP A 199 -2.90 -6.88 -15.33
C ASP A 199 -2.71 -7.92 -14.22
N LEU A 200 -3.14 -7.63 -12.99
CA LEU A 200 -3.15 -8.60 -11.89
C LEU A 200 -4.28 -9.64 -12.03
N ALA A 201 -5.35 -9.32 -12.74
CA ALA A 201 -6.45 -10.24 -12.98
C ALA A 201 -6.19 -11.16 -14.17
N GLY A 202 -5.41 -10.71 -15.15
CA GLY A 202 -5.07 -11.49 -16.32
C GLY A 202 -4.21 -10.71 -17.33
N PRO A 203 -3.50 -11.42 -18.19
CA PRO A 203 -2.65 -10.79 -19.19
C PRO A 203 -3.50 -9.99 -20.19
N ARG A 204 -2.96 -8.87 -20.63
CA ARG A 204 -3.56 -8.12 -21.74
C ARG A 204 -3.40 -8.91 -23.03
N GLY A 205 -4.35 -8.71 -23.95
CA GLY A 205 -4.21 -9.22 -25.32
C GLY A 205 -2.90 -8.72 -25.96
N GLU A 206 -2.20 -9.62 -26.59
CA GLU A 206 -0.99 -9.27 -27.31
C GLU A 206 -1.33 -8.32 -28.48
N ARG A 207 -0.47 -7.35 -28.71
CA ARG A 207 -0.55 -6.53 -29.91
C ARG A 207 -0.28 -7.40 -31.11
N PRO A 208 -0.90 -7.14 -32.29
CA PRO A 208 -0.56 -7.82 -33.51
C PRO A 208 0.95 -7.76 -33.72
N ALA A 209 1.53 -8.91 -34.02
CA ALA A 209 2.98 -8.97 -34.26
C ALA A 209 3.35 -8.12 -35.48
N ASP A 210 4.44 -7.36 -35.37
CA ASP A 210 5.00 -6.66 -36.52
C ASP A 210 5.56 -7.69 -37.52
N THR A 211 4.74 -7.99 -38.52
CA THR A 211 5.05 -8.99 -39.54
C THR A 211 6.31 -8.58 -40.34
N ASN A 212 6.49 -7.28 -40.59
CA ASN A 212 7.66 -6.80 -41.36
C ASN A 212 8.95 -6.98 -40.55
N MET A 213 8.90 -6.75 -39.27
CA MET A 213 10.05 -6.97 -38.38
C MET A 213 10.40 -8.46 -38.29
N ARG A 214 9.39 -9.33 -38.17
CA ARG A 214 9.59 -10.79 -38.20
C ARG A 214 10.16 -11.31 -39.47
N ILE A 215 9.67 -10.83 -40.64
CA ILE A 215 10.18 -11.23 -41.95
C ILE A 215 11.66 -10.84 -42.08
N ARG A 216 12.02 -9.60 -41.73
CA ARG A 216 13.43 -9.16 -41.74
C ARG A 216 14.33 -10.00 -40.85
N ALA A 217 13.87 -10.34 -39.65
CA ALA A 217 14.61 -11.19 -38.71
C ALA A 217 14.85 -12.59 -39.32
N ILE A 218 13.81 -13.19 -39.91
CA ILE A 218 13.90 -14.50 -40.58
C ILE A 218 14.85 -14.44 -41.77
N GLU A 219 14.79 -13.40 -42.58
CA GLU A 219 15.69 -13.23 -43.74
C GLU A 219 17.15 -13.09 -43.32
N ASN A 220 17.42 -12.33 -42.22
CA ASN A 220 18.78 -12.20 -41.70
C ASN A 220 19.32 -13.55 -41.19
N VAL A 221 18.50 -14.30 -40.45
CA VAL A 221 18.88 -15.64 -40.00
C VAL A 221 19.17 -16.57 -41.16
N ARG A 222 18.35 -16.55 -42.23
CA ARG A 222 18.59 -17.34 -43.45
C ARG A 222 19.87 -16.97 -44.18
N LYS A 223 20.31 -15.72 -44.06
CA LYS A 223 21.59 -15.24 -44.60
C LYS A 223 22.77 -15.52 -43.67
N GLY A 224 22.54 -16.05 -42.48
CA GLY A 224 23.57 -16.24 -41.48
C GLY A 224 23.96 -14.95 -40.75
N GLU A 225 23.14 -13.89 -40.88
CA GLU A 225 23.34 -12.61 -40.20
C GLU A 225 22.59 -12.60 -38.87
N ASP A 226 23.18 -12.01 -37.83
CA ASP A 226 22.51 -11.81 -36.54
C ASP A 226 21.33 -10.85 -36.73
N PRO A 227 20.08 -11.25 -36.41
CA PRO A 227 18.92 -10.38 -36.49
C PRO A 227 18.89 -9.30 -35.38
N GLY A 228 19.78 -9.42 -34.42
CA GLY A 228 19.90 -8.46 -33.31
C GLY A 228 20.55 -7.14 -33.73
N THR A 229 20.52 -6.19 -32.84
CA THR A 229 21.15 -4.89 -33.03
C THR A 229 22.67 -5.07 -33.04
N LYS A 230 23.37 -4.53 -34.07
CA LYS A 230 24.83 -4.43 -34.05
C LYS A 230 25.23 -3.54 -32.88
N TRP A 231 25.62 -4.15 -31.78
CA TRP A 231 26.14 -3.44 -30.63
C TRP A 231 27.52 -2.85 -31.01
N ALA A 232 27.56 -1.56 -31.29
CA ALA A 232 28.80 -0.83 -31.23
C ALA A 232 29.13 -0.63 -29.73
N VAL A 233 30.17 -1.28 -29.27
CA VAL A 233 30.73 -0.99 -27.94
C VAL A 233 31.20 0.46 -27.98
N LYS A 234 30.35 1.39 -27.54
CA LYS A 234 30.81 2.73 -27.19
C LYS A 234 31.69 2.54 -25.96
N ASN A 235 32.99 2.76 -26.13
CA ASN A 235 33.87 2.86 -24.98
C ASN A 235 33.26 3.88 -24.03
N SER A 236 32.64 3.40 -22.97
CA SER A 236 32.10 4.27 -21.91
C SER A 236 33.32 4.97 -21.29
N ALA A 237 33.27 6.29 -21.22
CA ALA A 237 34.30 7.12 -20.60
C ALA A 237 34.54 6.80 -19.11
N ILE A 238 33.86 5.79 -18.57
CA ILE A 238 34.04 5.28 -17.19
C ILE A 238 35.47 4.73 -16.96
N GLY A 239 36.15 4.24 -18.00
CA GLY A 239 37.55 3.84 -17.91
C GLY A 239 38.56 4.99 -17.74
N ALA A 240 38.12 6.24 -17.93
CA ALA A 240 39.00 7.40 -17.81
C ALA A 240 38.96 8.04 -16.40
N VAL A 241 38.08 7.63 -15.52
CA VAL A 241 37.92 8.24 -14.17
C VAL A 241 38.98 7.77 -13.17
N GLY A 242 39.83 6.82 -13.53
CA GLY A 242 40.87 6.29 -12.64
C GLY A 242 42.31 6.77 -12.97
N ASN A 243 42.55 7.49 -14.04
CA ASN A 243 43.89 7.89 -14.50
C ASN A 243 44.01 9.42 -14.62
N SER A 244 43.77 10.13 -13.53
CA SER A 244 44.31 11.50 -13.38
C SER A 244 45.65 11.41 -12.66
N PRO A 245 46.72 12.06 -13.17
CA PRO A 245 48.04 12.09 -12.58
C PRO A 245 48.05 12.81 -11.24
#